data_714dfb27758b770da8d6b1ccb80f9fcd
#
_entry.id   714dfb27758b770da8d6b1ccb80f9fcd
#
_cell.length_a   1.000
_cell.length_b   1.000
_cell.length_c   1.000
_cell.angle_alpha   90.00
_cell.angle_beta   90.00
_cell.angle_gamma   90.00
#
_symmetry.space_group_name_H-M   'P 1'
#
loop_
_entity.id
_entity.type
_entity.pdbx_description
1 polymer ?
#
loop_
_entity_poly.entity_id
_entity_poly.type
_entity_poly.pdbx_seq_one_letter_code
_entity_poly.pdbx_strand_id
1 'polypeptide(L)'
;MWALSAKREKFGLSDVEQADSAALAAAATNRMAGWSHAFRDLVGLADPTTISCLPIRTSVPVAPWPTGRVTLLGDAIHSMTPYRGIGANVAIKDAARLKRALVAAYRGERDLVEAIGSYEAGMLDYGFRAVRNSLKAMHQTVTDSLSALMVSRLTLRAINVLPPVKRIVAKRLGEE
;
A
#
# COMPACT_ATOMS: atom_id res chain seq x y z
N MET A 1 3.16 -12.56 -13.57
CA MET A 1 3.46 -12.37 -12.13
C MET A 1 2.15 -12.50 -11.35
N TRP A 2 2.14 -13.18 -10.21
CA TRP A 2 1.02 -13.27 -9.27
C TRP A 2 1.50 -12.90 -7.86
N ALA A 3 0.59 -12.51 -7.00
CA ALA A 3 0.84 -12.29 -5.58
C ALA A 3 -0.37 -12.76 -4.77
N LEU A 4 -0.12 -13.51 -3.71
CA LEU A 4 -1.12 -13.94 -2.74
C LEU A 4 -0.85 -13.26 -1.41
N SER A 5 -1.80 -12.46 -0.94
CA SER A 5 -1.70 -11.75 0.32
C SER A 5 -2.67 -12.31 1.35
N ALA A 6 -2.17 -12.62 2.53
CA ALA A 6 -2.97 -13.03 3.67
C ALA A 6 -2.26 -12.68 4.97
N LYS A 7 -2.96 -12.82 6.10
CA LYS A 7 -2.32 -12.76 7.42
C LYS A 7 -1.32 -13.90 7.59
N ARG A 8 -0.22 -13.66 8.29
CA ARG A 8 0.89 -14.62 8.49
C ARG A 8 0.38 -16.00 8.95
N GLU A 9 -0.48 -16.03 9.95
CA GLU A 9 -1.05 -17.23 10.53
C GLU A 9 -1.87 -18.09 9.56
N LYS A 10 -2.29 -17.53 8.43
CA LYS A 10 -3.09 -18.22 7.41
C LYS A 10 -2.27 -19.08 6.45
N PHE A 11 -0.95 -18.94 6.48
CA PHE A 11 -0.08 -19.75 5.63
C PHE A 11 0.26 -21.12 6.24
N GLY A 12 -0.01 -21.33 7.55
CA GLY A 12 0.24 -22.60 8.23
C GLY A 12 1.73 -22.96 8.37
N LEU A 13 2.62 -21.98 8.26
CA LEU A 13 4.06 -22.12 8.43
C LEU A 13 4.48 -21.50 9.77
N SER A 14 5.41 -22.13 10.46
CA SER A 14 5.96 -21.61 11.73
C SER A 14 6.70 -20.29 11.52
N ASP A 15 7.48 -20.20 10.44
CA ASP A 15 8.12 -18.96 9.98
C ASP A 15 8.03 -18.84 8.46
N VAL A 16 7.05 -18.08 8.01
CA VAL A 16 6.80 -17.88 6.58
C VAL A 16 7.89 -17.03 5.90
N GLU A 17 8.61 -16.19 6.66
CA GLU A 17 9.66 -15.33 6.11
C GLU A 17 10.96 -16.10 5.85
N GLN A 18 11.19 -17.20 6.58
CA GLN A 18 12.37 -18.07 6.42
C GLN A 18 12.06 -19.34 5.60
N ALA A 19 10.81 -19.52 5.19
CA ALA A 19 10.41 -20.69 4.41
C ALA A 19 11.05 -20.69 3.01
N ASP A 20 11.47 -21.83 2.55
CA ASP A 20 11.96 -22.00 1.19
C ASP A 20 10.84 -21.85 0.15
N SER A 21 11.23 -21.69 -1.11
CA SER A 21 10.29 -21.49 -2.22
C SER A 21 9.30 -22.66 -2.39
N ALA A 22 9.71 -23.88 -2.10
CA ALA A 22 8.84 -25.06 -2.20
C ALA A 22 7.76 -25.05 -1.11
N ALA A 23 8.14 -24.74 0.14
CA ALA A 23 7.20 -24.57 1.25
C ALA A 23 6.24 -23.42 1.01
N LEU A 24 6.71 -22.30 0.45
CA LEU A 24 5.87 -21.16 0.08
C LEU A 24 4.88 -21.52 -1.03
N ALA A 25 5.30 -22.26 -2.06
CA ALA A 25 4.42 -22.72 -3.13
C ALA A 25 3.33 -23.66 -2.58
N ALA A 26 3.70 -24.61 -1.72
CA ALA A 26 2.76 -25.52 -1.07
C ALA A 26 1.77 -24.76 -0.18
N ALA A 27 2.23 -23.81 0.61
CA ALA A 27 1.37 -22.98 1.45
C ALA A 27 0.38 -22.15 0.61
N ALA A 28 0.82 -21.55 -0.50
CA ALA A 28 -0.03 -20.83 -1.43
C ALA A 28 -1.10 -21.75 -2.06
N THR A 29 -0.72 -22.92 -2.53
CA THR A 29 -1.62 -23.93 -3.11
C THR A 29 -2.68 -24.37 -2.10
N ASN A 30 -2.27 -24.71 -0.87
CA ASN A 30 -3.16 -25.08 0.22
C ASN A 30 -4.15 -23.97 0.57
N ARG A 31 -3.66 -22.71 0.60
CA ARG A 31 -4.52 -21.56 0.88
C ARG A 31 -5.57 -21.32 -0.19
N MET A 32 -5.31 -21.75 -1.42
CA MET A 32 -6.20 -21.63 -2.57
C MET A 32 -7.00 -22.91 -2.85
N ALA A 33 -7.06 -23.88 -1.94
CA ALA A 33 -7.73 -25.17 -2.16
C ALA A 33 -9.19 -25.05 -2.62
N GLY A 34 -9.93 -24.06 -2.13
CA GLY A 34 -11.31 -23.76 -2.53
C GLY A 34 -11.48 -22.83 -3.73
N TRP A 35 -10.37 -22.42 -4.37
CA TRP A 35 -10.42 -21.51 -5.52
C TRP A 35 -10.58 -22.28 -6.84
N SER A 36 -10.94 -21.57 -7.92
CA SER A 36 -11.02 -22.19 -9.24
C SER A 36 -9.67 -22.75 -9.69
N HIS A 37 -9.72 -23.76 -10.57
CA HIS A 37 -8.52 -24.39 -11.12
C HIS A 37 -7.56 -23.39 -11.74
N ALA A 38 -8.08 -22.40 -12.50
CA ALA A 38 -7.27 -21.40 -13.18
C ALA A 38 -6.32 -20.63 -12.24
N PHE A 39 -6.76 -20.32 -11.02
CA PHE A 39 -5.89 -19.66 -10.04
C PHE A 39 -4.86 -20.60 -9.43
N ARG A 40 -5.21 -21.86 -9.19
CA ARG A 40 -4.27 -22.87 -8.68
C ARG A 40 -3.19 -23.22 -9.70
N ASP A 41 -3.57 -23.29 -10.97
CA ASP A 41 -2.67 -23.56 -12.08
C ASP A 41 -1.61 -22.45 -12.23
N LEU A 42 -1.95 -21.18 -11.93
CA LEU A 42 -0.98 -20.06 -11.91
C LEU A 42 0.17 -20.31 -10.92
N VAL A 43 -0.09 -20.92 -9.78
CA VAL A 43 0.96 -21.28 -8.80
C VAL A 43 1.76 -22.46 -9.32
N GLY A 44 1.09 -23.49 -9.86
CA GLY A 44 1.73 -24.68 -10.39
C GLY A 44 2.61 -24.45 -11.63
N LEU A 45 2.31 -23.41 -12.42
CA LEU A 45 3.09 -22.99 -13.59
C LEU A 45 4.24 -22.01 -13.25
N ALA A 46 4.30 -21.53 -12.01
CA ALA A 46 5.40 -20.63 -11.61
C ALA A 46 6.70 -21.41 -11.44
N ASP A 47 7.80 -20.78 -11.83
CA ASP A 47 9.12 -21.28 -11.47
C ASP A 47 9.28 -21.21 -9.93
N PRO A 48 9.42 -22.36 -9.23
CA PRO A 48 9.50 -22.38 -7.78
C PRO A 48 10.64 -21.51 -7.24
N THR A 49 11.73 -21.35 -7.96
CA THR A 49 12.90 -20.56 -7.53
C THR A 49 12.60 -19.07 -7.45
N THR A 50 11.55 -18.61 -8.10
CA THR A 50 11.12 -17.19 -8.11
C THR A 50 10.08 -16.86 -7.05
N ILE A 51 9.57 -17.86 -6.31
CA ILE A 51 8.57 -17.66 -5.28
C ILE A 51 9.25 -17.22 -3.99
N SER A 52 8.86 -16.06 -3.48
CA SER A 52 9.39 -15.48 -2.25
C SER A 52 8.31 -14.91 -1.36
N CYS A 53 8.57 -14.84 -0.06
CA CYS A 53 7.73 -14.13 0.90
C CYS A 53 8.21 -12.68 1.02
N LEU A 54 7.27 -11.75 0.84
CA LEU A 54 7.53 -10.32 1.07
C LEU A 54 6.69 -9.84 2.25
N PRO A 55 7.29 -9.57 3.42
CA PRO A 55 6.57 -9.02 4.55
C PRO A 55 6.14 -7.59 4.24
N ILE A 56 4.83 -7.34 4.32
CA ILE A 56 4.28 -6.00 4.09
C ILE A 56 4.43 -5.19 5.37
N ARG A 57 5.25 -4.15 5.29
CA ARG A 57 5.54 -3.22 6.38
C ARG A 57 5.03 -1.83 6.06
N THR A 58 4.90 -0.99 7.08
CA THR A 58 4.50 0.41 6.95
C THR A 58 5.20 1.25 8.00
N SER A 59 5.44 2.52 7.68
CA SER A 59 6.01 3.46 8.64
C SER A 59 5.04 3.75 9.78
N VAL A 60 5.60 4.02 10.96
CA VAL A 60 4.88 4.53 12.12
C VAL A 60 5.00 6.05 12.11
N PRO A 61 3.94 6.80 12.44
CA PRO A 61 4.03 8.26 12.56
C PRO A 61 5.15 8.70 13.48
N VAL A 62 5.95 9.65 13.03
CA VAL A 62 7.03 10.25 13.80
C VAL A 62 6.65 11.65 14.24
N ALA A 63 7.20 12.09 15.38
CA ALA A 63 7.06 13.46 15.83
C ALA A 63 7.87 14.41 14.92
N PRO A 64 7.45 15.68 14.78
CA PRO A 64 8.28 16.70 14.16
C PRO A 64 9.66 16.77 14.82
N TRP A 65 10.69 17.00 14.03
CA TRP A 65 12.08 17.15 14.48
C TRP A 65 12.57 18.57 14.24
N PRO A 66 13.68 19.00 14.88
CA PRO A 66 14.30 20.28 14.58
C PRO A 66 14.74 20.33 13.12
N THR A 67 14.15 21.22 12.35
CA THR A 67 14.47 21.37 10.92
C THR A 67 15.91 21.84 10.72
N GLY A 68 16.57 21.29 9.72
CA GLY A 68 17.93 21.63 9.32
C GLY A 68 18.09 21.63 7.81
N ARG A 69 19.33 21.42 7.36
CA ARG A 69 19.66 21.34 5.93
C ARG A 69 19.53 19.92 5.37
N VAL A 70 19.11 18.96 6.18
CA VAL A 70 18.84 17.56 5.81
C VAL A 70 17.36 17.31 6.02
N THR A 71 16.70 16.75 5.04
CA THR A 71 15.28 16.39 5.12
C THR A 71 15.02 15.06 4.46
N LEU A 72 13.82 14.50 4.63
CA LEU A 72 13.39 13.22 4.11
C LEU A 72 12.23 13.40 3.13
N LEU A 73 12.06 12.43 2.22
CA LEU A 73 10.93 12.36 1.30
C LEU A 73 10.59 10.91 0.93
N GLY A 74 9.37 10.68 0.47
CA GLY A 74 8.93 9.39 -0.03
C GLY A 74 9.01 8.26 1.01
N ASP A 75 9.43 7.09 0.57
CA ASP A 75 9.49 5.88 1.41
C ASP A 75 10.52 5.96 2.54
N ALA A 76 11.46 6.92 2.48
CA ALA A 76 12.40 7.16 3.56
C ALA A 76 11.72 7.62 4.86
N ILE A 77 10.51 8.17 4.78
CA ILE A 77 9.77 8.67 5.94
C ILE A 77 8.37 8.06 6.07
N HIS A 78 7.62 7.90 4.99
CA HIS A 78 6.23 7.45 5.02
C HIS A 78 5.96 6.26 4.08
N SER A 79 6.84 5.25 4.12
CA SER A 79 6.61 3.96 3.45
C SER A 79 5.25 3.39 3.86
N MET A 80 4.48 2.96 2.90
CA MET A 80 3.10 2.52 3.11
C MET A 80 2.79 1.19 2.43
N THR A 81 1.72 0.55 2.88
CA THR A 81 1.28 -0.71 2.28
C THR A 81 0.86 -0.49 0.81
N PRO A 82 1.02 -1.48 -0.08
CA PRO A 82 0.71 -1.32 -1.52
C PRO A 82 -0.79 -1.29 -1.84
N TYR A 83 -1.67 -1.47 -0.85
CA TYR A 83 -3.10 -1.71 -1.07
C TYR A 83 -3.89 -0.54 -1.68
N ARG A 84 -3.33 0.65 -1.71
CA ARG A 84 -3.94 1.79 -2.43
C ARG A 84 -3.19 2.18 -3.71
N GLY A 85 -1.99 1.64 -3.93
CA GLY A 85 -1.16 1.96 -5.10
C GLY A 85 -0.71 3.43 -5.19
N ILE A 86 -0.76 4.19 -4.09
CA ILE A 86 -0.51 5.65 -4.10
C ILE A 86 0.86 6.07 -3.58
N GLY A 87 1.71 5.13 -3.15
CA GLY A 87 3.02 5.45 -2.56
C GLY A 87 3.89 6.32 -3.47
N ALA A 88 4.04 5.93 -4.73
CA ALA A 88 4.79 6.70 -5.72
C ALA A 88 4.21 8.10 -5.95
N ASN A 89 2.89 8.24 -5.99
CA ASN A 89 2.22 9.53 -6.17
C ASN A 89 2.49 10.46 -4.97
N VAL A 90 2.52 9.93 -3.76
CA VAL A 90 2.85 10.71 -2.55
C VAL A 90 4.32 11.14 -2.58
N ALA A 91 5.25 10.26 -2.98
CA ALA A 91 6.66 10.60 -3.14
C ALA A 91 6.91 11.67 -4.22
N ILE A 92 6.20 11.60 -5.35
CA ILE A 92 6.24 12.66 -6.39
C ILE A 92 5.71 13.98 -5.85
N LYS A 93 4.66 13.96 -5.03
CA LYS A 93 4.12 15.15 -4.35
C LYS A 93 5.13 15.77 -3.41
N ASP A 94 5.89 14.94 -2.66
CA ASP A 94 6.99 15.40 -1.82
C ASP A 94 8.05 16.14 -2.65
N ALA A 95 8.53 15.50 -3.72
CA ALA A 95 9.52 16.08 -4.60
C ALA A 95 9.06 17.43 -5.19
N ALA A 96 7.80 17.50 -5.61
CA ALA A 96 7.22 18.74 -6.14
C ALA A 96 7.13 19.85 -5.10
N ARG A 97 6.79 19.52 -3.85
CA ARG A 97 6.69 20.47 -2.75
C ARG A 97 8.07 20.92 -2.27
N LEU A 98 8.99 19.99 -2.07
CA LEU A 98 10.37 20.29 -1.70
C LEU A 98 11.05 21.17 -2.76
N LYS A 99 10.87 20.84 -4.06
CA LYS A 99 11.35 21.70 -5.16
C LYS A 99 10.86 23.14 -5.00
N ARG A 100 9.56 23.35 -4.74
CA ARG A 100 9.02 24.72 -4.57
C ARG A 100 9.64 25.43 -3.39
N ALA A 101 9.83 24.75 -2.25
CA ALA A 101 10.49 25.30 -1.06
C ALA A 101 11.93 25.72 -1.37
N LEU A 102 12.71 24.86 -2.03
CA LEU A 102 14.10 25.15 -2.40
C LEU A 102 14.21 26.28 -3.43
N VAL A 103 13.30 26.36 -4.40
CA VAL A 103 13.28 27.46 -5.38
C VAL A 103 12.95 28.80 -4.71
N ALA A 104 12.00 28.83 -3.77
CA ALA A 104 11.68 30.04 -3.03
C ALA A 104 12.89 30.52 -2.19
N ALA A 105 13.60 29.60 -1.54
CA ALA A 105 14.83 29.90 -0.81
C ALA A 105 15.95 30.42 -1.75
N TYR A 106 16.14 29.76 -2.89
CA TYR A 106 17.14 30.16 -3.89
C TYR A 106 16.88 31.58 -4.43
N ARG A 107 15.63 31.97 -4.57
CA ARG A 107 15.23 33.34 -4.98
C ARG A 107 15.29 34.37 -3.88
N GLY A 108 15.66 33.98 -2.67
CA GLY A 108 15.69 34.88 -1.51
C GLY A 108 14.29 35.27 -0.97
N GLU A 109 13.24 34.57 -1.40
CA GLU A 109 11.86 34.80 -0.96
C GLU A 109 11.62 34.27 0.47
N ARG A 110 12.44 33.32 0.92
CA ARG A 110 12.41 32.72 2.27
C ARG A 110 13.79 32.27 2.71
N ASP A 111 13.99 32.14 4.02
CA ASP A 111 15.13 31.41 4.57
C ASP A 111 15.06 29.92 4.19
N LEU A 112 16.20 29.30 3.93
CA LEU A 112 16.28 27.89 3.50
C LEU A 112 15.71 26.94 4.55
N VAL A 113 16.06 27.12 5.82
CA VAL A 113 15.62 26.23 6.90
C VAL A 113 14.12 26.42 7.15
N GLU A 114 13.62 27.65 7.09
CA GLU A 114 12.20 27.94 7.19
C GLU A 114 11.39 27.28 6.04
N ALA A 115 11.91 27.36 4.81
CA ALA A 115 11.28 26.75 3.65
C ALA A 115 11.22 25.22 3.75
N ILE A 116 12.30 24.58 4.21
CA ILE A 116 12.35 23.14 4.48
C ILE A 116 11.37 22.78 5.59
N GLY A 117 11.32 23.51 6.70
CA GLY A 117 10.39 23.25 7.81
C GLY A 117 8.91 23.32 7.39
N SER A 118 8.57 24.27 6.53
CA SER A 118 7.22 24.36 5.95
C SER A 118 6.87 23.14 5.08
N TYR A 119 7.85 22.64 4.33
CA TYR A 119 7.70 21.40 3.57
C TYR A 119 7.50 20.20 4.50
N GLU A 120 8.36 20.03 5.52
CA GLU A 120 8.31 18.92 6.48
C GLU A 120 6.99 18.85 7.22
N ALA A 121 6.49 19.97 7.74
CA ALA A 121 5.20 20.03 8.41
C ALA A 121 4.05 19.55 7.51
N GLY A 122 4.04 20.02 6.27
CA GLY A 122 3.04 19.58 5.30
C GLY A 122 3.19 18.09 4.93
N MET A 123 4.42 17.64 4.71
CA MET A 123 4.75 16.26 4.35
C MET A 123 4.32 15.27 5.45
N LEU A 124 4.60 15.58 6.71
CA LEU A 124 4.17 14.74 7.84
C LEU A 124 2.65 14.59 7.90
N ASP A 125 1.88 15.67 7.67
CA ASP A 125 0.42 15.60 7.69
C ASP A 125 -0.12 14.70 6.57
N TYR A 126 0.15 15.02 5.29
CA TYR A 126 -0.46 14.28 4.20
C TYR A 126 0.18 12.89 3.99
N GLY A 127 1.47 12.73 4.24
CA GLY A 127 2.18 11.46 4.11
C GLY A 127 1.64 10.43 5.10
N PHE A 128 1.58 10.77 6.39
CA PHE A 128 1.03 9.84 7.38
C PHE A 128 -0.49 9.68 7.30
N ARG A 129 -1.21 10.62 6.71
CA ARG A 129 -2.62 10.40 6.34
C ARG A 129 -2.73 9.32 5.26
N ALA A 130 -1.86 9.34 4.25
CA ALA A 130 -1.80 8.32 3.21
C ALA A 130 -1.41 6.95 3.79
N VAL A 131 -0.41 6.89 4.69
CA VAL A 131 -0.02 5.67 5.42
C VAL A 131 -1.21 5.07 6.17
N ARG A 132 -1.91 5.86 6.99
CA ARG A 132 -3.10 5.38 7.72
C ARG A 132 -4.20 4.86 6.80
N ASN A 133 -4.47 5.55 5.71
CA ASN A 133 -5.49 5.14 4.74
C ASN A 133 -5.10 3.85 4.02
N SER A 134 -3.83 3.68 3.67
CA SER A 134 -3.31 2.47 3.05
C SER A 134 -3.35 1.27 3.99
N LEU A 135 -3.00 1.48 5.26
CA LEU A 135 -3.10 0.45 6.31
C LEU A 135 -4.55 0.03 6.54
N LYS A 136 -5.49 0.99 6.57
CA LYS A 136 -6.93 0.69 6.67
C LYS A 136 -7.42 -0.15 5.49
N ALA A 137 -7.01 0.18 4.27
CA ALA A 137 -7.36 -0.59 3.08
C ALA A 137 -6.80 -2.02 3.16
N MET A 138 -5.57 -2.19 3.62
CA MET A 138 -4.98 -3.52 3.87
C MET A 138 -5.83 -4.33 4.85
N HIS A 139 -6.18 -3.78 6.01
CA HIS A 139 -7.00 -4.49 6.99
C HIS A 139 -8.38 -4.88 6.45
N GLN A 140 -8.98 -4.05 5.61
CA GLN A 140 -10.24 -4.38 4.94
C GLN A 140 -10.09 -5.52 3.92
N THR A 141 -8.97 -5.57 3.21
CA THR A 141 -8.70 -6.59 2.18
C THR A 141 -8.38 -7.95 2.79
N VAL A 142 -7.60 -7.99 3.88
CA VAL A 142 -7.19 -9.25 4.54
C VAL A 142 -8.08 -9.59 5.74
N THR A 143 -9.33 -9.12 5.78
CA THR A 143 -10.26 -9.37 6.88
C THR A 143 -10.76 -10.82 6.90
N ASP A 144 -10.92 -11.36 8.09
CA ASP A 144 -11.58 -12.65 8.34
C ASP A 144 -13.04 -12.49 8.78
N SER A 145 -13.52 -11.28 8.89
CA SER A 145 -14.90 -10.99 9.32
C SER A 145 -15.91 -11.47 8.27
N LEU A 146 -16.72 -12.46 8.62
CA LEU A 146 -17.76 -12.99 7.74
C LEU A 146 -18.77 -11.90 7.34
N SER A 147 -19.12 -11.00 8.25
CA SER A 147 -20.02 -9.87 7.98
C SER A 147 -19.39 -8.91 6.96
N ALA A 148 -18.11 -8.57 7.11
CA ALA A 148 -17.39 -7.72 6.14
C ALA A 148 -17.31 -8.38 4.76
N LEU A 149 -17.05 -9.69 4.70
CA LEU A 149 -17.02 -10.46 3.45
C LEU A 149 -18.42 -10.51 2.79
N MET A 150 -19.48 -10.70 3.57
CA MET A 150 -20.86 -10.67 3.05
C MET A 150 -21.22 -9.29 2.49
N VAL A 151 -20.94 -8.21 3.23
CA VAL A 151 -21.17 -6.85 2.76
C VAL A 151 -20.39 -6.57 1.48
N SER A 152 -19.10 -6.95 1.43
CA SER A 152 -18.28 -6.79 0.23
C SER A 152 -18.86 -7.53 -0.98
N ARG A 153 -19.29 -8.80 -0.79
CA ARG A 153 -19.93 -9.59 -1.86
C ARG A 153 -21.24 -8.97 -2.34
N LEU A 154 -22.07 -8.49 -1.43
CA LEU A 154 -23.35 -7.83 -1.78
C LEU A 154 -23.08 -6.52 -2.53
N THR A 155 -22.12 -5.72 -2.08
CA THR A 155 -21.73 -4.48 -2.74
C THR A 155 -21.23 -4.74 -4.17
N LEU A 156 -20.32 -5.72 -4.36
CA LEU A 156 -19.83 -6.10 -5.68
C LEU A 156 -20.95 -6.61 -6.60
N ARG A 157 -21.90 -7.40 -6.07
CA ARG A 157 -23.07 -7.84 -6.82
C ARG A 157 -23.95 -6.66 -7.23
N ALA A 158 -24.22 -5.74 -6.30
CA ALA A 158 -25.03 -4.54 -6.58
C ALA A 158 -24.35 -3.66 -7.67
N ILE A 159 -23.03 -3.44 -7.59
CA ILE A 159 -22.28 -2.71 -8.60
C ILE A 159 -22.39 -3.39 -9.98
N ASN A 160 -22.34 -4.73 -10.02
CA ASN A 160 -22.38 -5.46 -11.28
C ASN A 160 -23.78 -5.46 -11.92
N VAL A 161 -24.84 -5.46 -11.13
CA VAL A 161 -26.24 -5.55 -11.57
C VAL A 161 -26.84 -4.16 -11.86
N LEU A 162 -26.37 -3.10 -11.20
CA LEU A 162 -26.93 -1.76 -11.30
C LEU A 162 -26.04 -0.82 -12.16
N PRO A 163 -26.38 -0.60 -13.45
CA PRO A 163 -25.58 0.24 -14.35
C PRO A 163 -25.27 1.66 -13.84
N PRO A 164 -26.19 2.37 -13.15
CA PRO A 164 -25.87 3.69 -12.63
C PRO A 164 -24.82 3.67 -11.51
N VAL A 165 -24.82 2.65 -10.67
CA VAL A 165 -23.80 2.47 -9.60
C VAL A 165 -22.44 2.19 -10.21
N LYS A 166 -22.38 1.36 -11.24
CA LYS A 166 -21.14 1.07 -11.98
C LYS A 166 -20.51 2.34 -12.57
N ARG A 167 -21.32 3.25 -13.14
CA ARG A 167 -20.84 4.54 -13.67
C ARG A 167 -20.29 5.47 -12.59
N ILE A 168 -20.96 5.56 -11.44
CA ILE A 168 -20.53 6.38 -10.30
C ILE A 168 -19.19 5.87 -9.73
N VAL A 169 -19.05 4.56 -9.56
CA VAL A 169 -17.82 3.94 -9.07
C VAL A 169 -16.67 4.14 -10.07
N ALA A 170 -16.92 3.91 -11.36
CA ALA A 170 -15.92 4.12 -12.42
C ALA A 170 -15.45 5.58 -12.48
N LYS A 171 -16.36 6.55 -12.33
CA LYS A 171 -16.01 7.96 -12.28
C LYS A 171 -15.12 8.31 -11.10
N ARG A 172 -15.44 7.81 -9.89
CA ARG A 172 -14.60 8.05 -8.69
C ARG A 172 -13.22 7.42 -8.75
N LEU A 173 -13.08 6.27 -9.40
CA LEU A 173 -11.78 5.60 -9.57
C LEU A 173 -10.91 6.28 -10.64
N GLY A 174 -11.49 7.07 -11.54
CA GLY A 174 -10.76 7.82 -12.56
C GLY A 174 -10.40 9.26 -12.14
N GLU A 175 -10.91 9.75 -11.00
CA GLU A 175 -10.65 11.11 -10.49
C GLU A 175 -9.59 11.13 -9.35
N GLU A 176 -9.02 9.99 -8.90
CA GLU A 176 -7.90 9.87 -7.94
C GLU A 176 -6.55 9.71 -8.67
#